data_feb12bbaba33c5309fda2f42913e59cc
#
_entry.id   feb12bbaba33c5309fda2f42913e59cc
#
_cell.length_a   1.000
_cell.length_b   1.000
_cell.length_c   1.000
_cell.angle_alpha   90.00
_cell.angle_beta   90.00
_cell.angle_gamma   90.00
#
_symmetry.space_group_name_H-M   'P 1'
#
loop_
_entity.id
_entity.type
_entity.pdbx_description
1 polymer ?
#
loop_
_entity_poly.entity_id
_entity_poly.type
_entity_poly.pdbx_seq_one_letter_code
_entity_poly.pdbx_strand_id
1 'polypeptide(L)'
;KVKQIVIYASLVLIPIIFSLWIWNTIEEGSADPVSVTVVQPNFEPHYEKFYIPQREQSMRFLKLSFDHIDSTTRYLVFPETSFESIRLNTFRENPVINLFQSVVDSFPDLRLVTGISSFRVLEKDQLKDITYRTHVGSRGDTTFWDIQNSAVQLTSGEQDYQVYFKSKLVPGPEMFPFKEFLFFLEPIVDKLGGSYEGHTKQAERSV
;
A
#
# COMPACT_ATOMS: atom_id res chain seq x y z
N LYS A 1 50.74 4.85 -1.76
CA LYS A 1 49.93 5.25 -0.56
C LYS A 1 49.17 6.54 -0.77
N VAL A 2 49.78 7.67 -1.23
CA VAL A 2 49.08 8.97 -1.47
C VAL A 2 47.96 8.79 -2.50
N LYS A 3 48.18 8.13 -3.64
CA LYS A 3 47.15 7.87 -4.66
C LYS A 3 45.92 7.14 -4.10
N GLN A 4 46.14 6.16 -3.22
CA GLN A 4 45.05 5.41 -2.59
C GLN A 4 44.23 6.31 -1.64
N ILE A 5 44.91 7.13 -0.85
CA ILE A 5 44.24 8.11 0.05
C ILE A 5 43.38 9.09 -0.77
N VAL A 6 43.93 9.61 -1.88
CA VAL A 6 43.17 10.51 -2.76
C VAL A 6 41.94 9.82 -3.34
N ILE A 7 42.07 8.57 -3.81
CA ILE A 7 40.92 7.83 -4.34
C ILE A 7 39.83 7.63 -3.27
N TYR A 8 40.22 7.18 -2.07
CA TYR A 8 39.25 6.98 -0.99
C TYR A 8 38.61 8.32 -0.55
N ALA A 9 39.41 9.38 -0.42
CA ALA A 9 38.88 10.70 -0.10
C ALA A 9 37.92 11.19 -1.18
N SER A 10 38.22 11.00 -2.46
CA SER A 10 37.34 11.41 -3.56
C SER A 10 36.03 10.62 -3.57
N LEU A 11 36.07 9.31 -3.31
CA LEU A 11 34.85 8.47 -3.23
C LEU A 11 33.89 8.92 -2.13
N VAL A 12 34.41 9.51 -1.06
CA VAL A 12 33.59 10.03 0.04
C VAL A 12 33.19 11.49 -0.22
N LEU A 13 34.13 12.33 -0.62
CA LEU A 13 33.87 13.77 -0.74
C LEU A 13 33.02 14.15 -1.95
N ILE A 14 33.16 13.47 -3.09
CA ILE A 14 32.38 13.79 -4.30
C ILE A 14 30.86 13.66 -4.06
N PRO A 15 30.35 12.55 -3.49
CA PRO A 15 28.91 12.45 -3.19
C PRO A 15 28.43 13.51 -2.20
N ILE A 16 29.24 13.83 -1.20
CA ILE A 16 28.90 14.87 -0.20
C ILE A 16 28.82 16.25 -0.86
N ILE A 17 29.83 16.64 -1.63
CA ILE A 17 29.85 17.92 -2.35
C ILE A 17 28.69 18.00 -3.33
N PHE A 18 28.43 16.93 -4.06
CA PHE A 18 27.30 16.87 -5.00
C PHE A 18 25.95 16.98 -4.29
N SER A 19 25.78 16.33 -3.15
CA SER A 19 24.57 16.44 -2.32
C SER A 19 24.37 17.84 -1.77
N LEU A 20 25.44 18.48 -1.29
CA LEU A 20 25.38 19.87 -0.81
C LEU A 20 25.09 20.85 -1.96
N TRP A 21 25.62 20.59 -3.14
CA TRP A 21 25.32 21.41 -4.33
C TRP A 21 23.85 21.28 -4.72
N ILE A 22 23.31 20.05 -4.80
CA ILE A 22 21.87 19.82 -5.05
C ILE A 22 21.04 20.54 -3.99
N TRP A 23 21.36 20.38 -2.71
CA TRP A 23 20.64 21.02 -1.61
C TRP A 23 20.57 22.56 -1.78
N ASN A 24 21.66 23.21 -2.18
CA ASN A 24 21.71 24.66 -2.38
C ASN A 24 21.06 25.12 -3.70
N THR A 25 20.82 24.23 -4.66
CA THR A 25 20.20 24.54 -5.96
C THR A 25 18.73 24.19 -6.04
N ILE A 26 18.19 23.43 -5.08
CA ILE A 26 16.76 23.17 -5.01
C ILE A 26 16.05 24.45 -4.58
N GLU A 27 15.29 25.01 -5.50
CA GLU A 27 14.30 26.04 -5.16
C GLU A 27 13.09 25.32 -4.54
N GLU A 28 12.78 25.62 -3.29
CA GLU A 28 11.50 25.22 -2.71
C GLU A 28 10.41 25.92 -3.52
N GLY A 29 9.60 25.13 -4.23
CA GLY A 29 8.51 25.67 -5.04
C GLY A 29 7.57 26.53 -4.18
N SER A 30 7.11 27.64 -4.72
CA SER A 30 6.13 28.55 -4.09
C SER A 30 4.71 27.97 -4.10
N ALA A 31 4.56 26.67 -3.82
CA ALA A 31 3.25 26.05 -3.71
C ALA A 31 2.58 26.46 -2.39
N ASP A 32 1.28 26.68 -2.45
CA ASP A 32 0.48 26.91 -1.24
C ASP A 32 0.59 25.69 -0.32
N PRO A 33 0.91 25.89 0.97
CA PRO A 33 1.06 24.78 1.89
C PRO A 33 -0.27 24.05 2.10
N VAL A 34 -0.22 22.72 2.16
CA VAL A 34 -1.38 21.86 2.38
C VAL A 34 -1.27 21.20 3.75
N SER A 35 -2.32 21.27 4.56
CA SER A 35 -2.37 20.62 5.87
C SER A 35 -2.57 19.11 5.69
N VAL A 36 -1.65 18.31 6.22
CA VAL A 36 -1.66 16.85 6.14
C VAL A 36 -1.50 16.24 7.53
N THR A 37 -2.44 15.39 7.91
CA THR A 37 -2.35 14.57 9.13
C THR A 37 -1.95 13.16 8.75
N VAL A 38 -0.79 12.70 9.23
CA VAL A 38 -0.30 11.33 9.02
C VAL A 38 -0.51 10.54 10.28
N VAL A 39 -1.28 9.45 10.20
CA VAL A 39 -1.57 8.58 11.34
C VAL A 39 -0.66 7.37 11.32
N GLN A 40 0.13 7.23 12.39
CA GLN A 40 0.98 6.07 12.62
C GLN A 40 0.46 5.29 13.85
N PRO A 41 -0.29 4.19 13.66
CA PRO A 41 -0.92 3.45 14.77
C PRO A 41 0.07 2.65 15.61
N ASN A 42 1.29 2.44 15.09
CA ASN A 42 2.37 1.74 15.76
C ASN A 42 1.98 0.32 16.23
N PHE A 43 1.32 -0.44 15.36
CA PHE A 43 1.14 -1.88 15.56
C PHE A 43 2.48 -2.60 15.36
N GLU A 44 2.79 -3.55 16.22
CA GLU A 44 3.94 -4.42 16.02
C GLU A 44 3.62 -5.38 14.83
N PRO A 45 4.44 -5.37 13.74
CA PRO A 45 4.08 -6.04 12.49
C PRO A 45 3.98 -7.56 12.61
N HIS A 46 4.76 -8.19 13.49
CA HIS A 46 4.87 -9.64 13.58
C HIS A 46 3.90 -10.27 14.56
N TYR A 47 3.58 -9.56 15.67
CA TYR A 47 2.85 -10.15 16.79
C TYR A 47 1.51 -9.47 17.09
N GLU A 48 1.30 -8.23 16.67
CA GLU A 48 0.04 -7.52 16.92
C GLU A 48 -0.84 -7.42 15.70
N LYS A 49 -0.31 -6.91 14.59
CA LYS A 49 -1.10 -6.48 13.42
C LYS A 49 -2.05 -7.56 12.90
N PHE A 50 -1.59 -8.81 12.84
CA PHE A 50 -2.39 -9.94 12.31
C PHE A 50 -3.27 -10.63 13.34
N TYR A 51 -3.10 -10.31 14.63
CA TYR A 51 -3.88 -10.91 15.73
C TYR A 51 -4.96 -9.97 16.26
N ILE A 52 -4.78 -8.66 16.12
CA ILE A 52 -5.79 -7.67 16.53
C ILE A 52 -6.92 -7.67 15.49
N PRO A 53 -8.19 -7.81 15.91
CA PRO A 53 -9.32 -7.74 15.00
C PRO A 53 -9.35 -6.42 14.22
N GLN A 54 -9.71 -6.47 12.92
CA GLN A 54 -9.76 -5.29 12.05
C GLN A 54 -10.60 -4.14 12.63
N ARG A 55 -11.67 -4.47 13.36
CA ARG A 55 -12.50 -3.48 14.06
C ARG A 55 -11.70 -2.69 15.10
N GLU A 56 -10.89 -3.35 15.89
CA GLU A 56 -10.06 -2.70 16.93
C GLU A 56 -8.97 -1.85 16.29
N GLN A 57 -8.33 -2.35 15.25
CA GLN A 57 -7.38 -1.57 14.45
C GLN A 57 -8.04 -0.30 13.90
N SER A 58 -9.25 -0.41 13.32
CA SER A 58 -10.01 0.72 12.79
C SER A 58 -10.35 1.74 13.86
N MET A 59 -10.72 1.31 15.05
CA MET A 59 -11.01 2.20 16.19
C MET A 59 -9.77 2.97 16.65
N ARG A 60 -8.59 2.35 16.60
CA ARG A 60 -7.32 3.02 16.90
C ARG A 60 -6.99 4.08 15.85
N PHE A 61 -7.15 3.77 14.56
CA PHE A 61 -7.03 4.75 13.49
C PHE A 61 -7.99 5.94 13.67
N LEU A 62 -9.27 5.66 13.96
CA LEU A 62 -10.26 6.70 14.22
C LEU A 62 -9.86 7.61 15.37
N LYS A 63 -9.50 7.04 16.52
CA LYS A 63 -9.09 7.82 17.69
C LYS A 63 -7.93 8.75 17.36
N LEU A 64 -6.86 8.21 16.77
CA LEU A 64 -5.69 9.00 16.39
C LEU A 64 -6.03 10.08 15.35
N SER A 65 -6.96 9.80 14.44
CA SER A 65 -7.42 10.78 13.46
C SER A 65 -8.16 11.93 14.12
N PHE A 66 -9.17 11.64 14.94
CA PHE A 66 -10.00 12.67 15.59
C PHE A 66 -9.24 13.54 16.58
N ASP A 67 -8.16 13.03 17.16
CA ASP A 67 -7.30 13.80 18.06
C ASP A 67 -6.51 14.90 17.31
N HIS A 68 -6.41 14.84 15.97
CA HIS A 68 -5.48 15.68 15.18
C HIS A 68 -6.05 16.28 13.89
N ILE A 69 -7.26 15.91 13.44
CA ILE A 69 -7.90 16.52 12.28
C ILE A 69 -8.80 17.68 12.69
N ASP A 70 -8.82 18.70 11.83
CA ASP A 70 -9.71 19.86 11.95
C ASP A 70 -10.22 20.32 10.57
N SER A 71 -10.96 21.42 10.52
CA SER A 71 -11.49 21.97 9.27
C SER A 71 -10.44 22.45 8.28
N THR A 72 -9.18 22.61 8.69
CA THR A 72 -8.06 23.02 7.82
C THR A 72 -7.33 21.82 7.23
N THR A 73 -7.53 20.63 7.78
CA THR A 73 -6.87 19.41 7.32
C THR A 73 -7.39 19.01 5.95
N ARG A 74 -6.50 18.93 4.97
CA ARG A 74 -6.81 18.54 3.57
C ARG A 74 -6.61 17.06 3.30
N TYR A 75 -5.58 16.48 3.94
CA TYR A 75 -5.28 15.05 3.76
C TYR A 75 -5.13 14.38 5.12
N LEU A 76 -5.79 13.23 5.24
CA LEU A 76 -5.58 12.25 6.29
C LEU A 76 -4.91 11.04 5.65
N VAL A 77 -3.72 10.68 6.11
CA VAL A 77 -2.91 9.64 5.45
C VAL A 77 -2.66 8.50 6.42
N PHE A 78 -2.99 7.28 6.00
CA PHE A 78 -2.71 6.05 6.74
C PHE A 78 -1.62 5.25 6.03
N PRO A 79 -0.89 4.38 6.76
CA PRO A 79 0.20 3.61 6.21
C PRO A 79 -0.27 2.52 5.22
N GLU A 80 0.71 1.85 4.62
CA GLU A 80 0.50 0.67 3.79
C GLU A 80 -0.25 -0.42 4.54
N THR A 81 -1.19 -1.09 3.87
CA THR A 81 -1.96 -2.22 4.41
C THR A 81 -2.65 -1.89 5.75
N SER A 82 -3.24 -0.70 5.86
CA SER A 82 -4.01 -0.31 7.04
C SER A 82 -5.27 -1.15 7.22
N PHE A 83 -5.89 -1.54 6.11
CA PHE A 83 -7.05 -2.42 6.08
C PHE A 83 -6.79 -3.62 5.19
N GLU A 84 -7.23 -4.79 5.66
CA GLU A 84 -7.00 -6.06 4.99
C GLU A 84 -8.28 -6.66 4.43
N SER A 85 -8.13 -7.54 3.44
CA SER A 85 -9.22 -8.32 2.85
C SER A 85 -10.35 -7.44 2.29
N ILE A 86 -10.02 -6.32 1.66
CA ILE A 86 -10.99 -5.43 1.03
C ILE A 86 -11.36 -5.97 -0.35
N ARG A 87 -12.61 -6.41 -0.51
CA ARG A 87 -13.12 -6.85 -1.81
C ARG A 87 -13.48 -5.66 -2.68
N LEU A 88 -12.78 -5.44 -3.79
CA LEU A 88 -13.00 -4.29 -4.66
C LEU A 88 -14.33 -4.35 -5.43
N ASN A 89 -14.82 -5.55 -5.77
CA ASN A 89 -16.12 -5.68 -6.44
C ASN A 89 -17.30 -5.15 -5.60
N THR A 90 -17.16 -5.14 -4.26
CA THR A 90 -18.15 -4.65 -3.31
C THR A 90 -17.54 -3.65 -2.32
N PHE A 91 -16.63 -2.79 -2.82
CA PHE A 91 -15.85 -1.87 -2.01
C PHE A 91 -16.73 -1.00 -1.09
N ARG A 92 -17.79 -0.44 -1.64
CA ARG A 92 -18.74 0.44 -0.92
C ARG A 92 -19.63 -0.29 0.09
N GLU A 93 -19.67 -1.60 0.07
CA GLU A 93 -20.41 -2.40 1.06
C GLU A 93 -19.54 -2.75 2.28
N ASN A 94 -18.23 -2.48 2.20
CA ASN A 94 -17.31 -2.82 3.29
C ASN A 94 -17.54 -1.91 4.51
N PRO A 95 -17.80 -2.47 5.70
CA PRO A 95 -18.11 -1.69 6.90
C PRO A 95 -16.97 -0.74 7.33
N VAL A 96 -15.71 -1.13 7.12
CA VAL A 96 -14.55 -0.30 7.47
C VAL A 96 -14.48 0.89 6.51
N ILE A 97 -14.68 0.67 5.22
CA ILE A 97 -14.69 1.74 4.21
C ILE A 97 -15.83 2.72 4.50
N ASN A 98 -17.03 2.22 4.80
CA ASN A 98 -18.18 3.06 5.14
C ASN A 98 -17.94 3.88 6.40
N LEU A 99 -17.29 3.30 7.40
CA LEU A 99 -16.93 4.02 8.62
C LEU A 99 -16.02 5.21 8.32
N PHE A 100 -14.97 5.02 7.53
CA PHE A 100 -14.05 6.10 7.18
C PHE A 100 -14.62 7.07 6.13
N GLN A 101 -15.51 6.60 5.26
CA GLN A 101 -16.28 7.51 4.38
C GLN A 101 -17.12 8.49 5.20
N SER A 102 -17.76 8.02 6.27
CA SER A 102 -18.54 8.89 7.17
C SER A 102 -17.67 9.96 7.86
N VAL A 103 -16.40 9.64 8.16
CA VAL A 103 -15.45 10.63 8.67
C VAL A 103 -15.13 11.66 7.61
N VAL A 104 -14.81 11.23 6.40
CA VAL A 104 -14.50 12.13 5.27
C VAL A 104 -15.69 13.03 4.95
N ASP A 105 -16.90 12.47 4.96
CA ASP A 105 -18.13 13.23 4.70
C ASP A 105 -18.42 14.30 5.76
N SER A 106 -17.88 14.13 6.98
CA SER A 106 -18.01 15.13 8.05
C SER A 106 -17.06 16.32 7.88
N PHE A 107 -16.07 16.22 6.97
CA PHE A 107 -15.09 17.27 6.67
C PHE A 107 -15.01 17.45 5.14
N PRO A 108 -15.77 18.35 4.54
CA PRO A 108 -15.96 18.43 3.07
C PRO A 108 -14.69 18.56 2.23
N ASP A 109 -13.64 19.15 2.81
CA ASP A 109 -12.35 19.35 2.13
C ASP A 109 -11.32 18.25 2.42
N LEU A 110 -11.66 17.30 3.31
CA LEU A 110 -10.78 16.23 3.71
C LEU A 110 -10.74 15.11 2.65
N ARG A 111 -9.54 14.63 2.38
CA ARG A 111 -9.30 13.42 1.60
C ARG A 111 -8.57 12.40 2.46
N LEU A 112 -9.09 11.19 2.55
CA LEU A 112 -8.40 10.09 3.19
C LEU A 112 -7.64 9.29 2.15
N VAL A 113 -6.32 9.18 2.31
CA VAL A 113 -5.46 8.29 1.53
C VAL A 113 -5.00 7.15 2.42
N THR A 114 -5.29 5.91 2.05
CA THR A 114 -4.97 4.73 2.86
C THR A 114 -4.45 3.58 2.02
N GLY A 115 -3.46 2.85 2.54
CA GLY A 115 -3.04 1.57 1.97
C GLY A 115 -4.00 0.45 2.38
N ILE A 116 -4.32 -0.43 1.45
CA ILE A 116 -5.18 -1.59 1.67
C ILE A 116 -4.61 -2.85 1.02
N SER A 117 -4.81 -3.99 1.67
CA SER A 117 -4.72 -5.28 1.00
C SER A 117 -6.08 -5.60 0.40
N SER A 118 -6.16 -5.61 -0.92
CA SER A 118 -7.40 -5.79 -1.66
C SER A 118 -7.41 -7.04 -2.51
N PHE A 119 -8.60 -7.50 -2.87
CA PHE A 119 -8.79 -8.59 -3.81
C PHE A 119 -10.00 -8.33 -4.71
N ARG A 120 -9.95 -8.91 -5.91
CA ARG A 120 -11.08 -8.94 -6.84
C ARG A 120 -11.45 -10.37 -7.13
N VAL A 121 -12.73 -10.65 -7.19
CA VAL A 121 -13.25 -11.87 -7.79
C VAL A 121 -13.30 -11.64 -9.29
N LEU A 122 -12.72 -12.58 -10.04
CA LEU A 122 -12.48 -12.48 -11.47
C LEU A 122 -13.43 -13.38 -12.24
N GLU A 123 -13.88 -12.89 -13.38
CA GLU A 123 -14.57 -13.70 -14.39
C GLU A 123 -13.54 -14.44 -15.25
N LYS A 124 -13.96 -15.53 -15.90
CA LYS A 124 -13.05 -16.37 -16.70
C LYS A 124 -12.37 -15.66 -17.89
N ASP A 125 -13.00 -14.65 -18.42
CA ASP A 125 -12.45 -13.80 -19.49
C ASP A 125 -11.37 -12.84 -19.01
N GLN A 126 -11.31 -12.57 -17.71
CA GLN A 126 -10.34 -11.69 -17.06
C GLN A 126 -9.03 -12.40 -16.64
N LEU A 127 -8.92 -13.70 -16.84
CA LEU A 127 -7.79 -14.52 -16.37
C LEU A 127 -6.52 -14.40 -17.23
N LYS A 128 -6.55 -13.66 -18.33
CA LYS A 128 -5.39 -13.50 -19.22
C LYS A 128 -4.40 -12.50 -18.62
N ASP A 129 -3.14 -12.88 -18.65
CA ASP A 129 -1.99 -12.03 -18.32
C ASP A 129 -1.94 -11.49 -16.89
N ILE A 130 -2.69 -12.10 -15.97
CA ILE A 130 -2.69 -11.74 -14.55
C ILE A 130 -2.36 -12.92 -13.65
N THR A 131 -1.81 -12.64 -12.49
CA THR A 131 -1.62 -13.64 -11.43
C THR A 131 -2.92 -13.79 -10.66
N TYR A 132 -3.48 -14.99 -10.61
CA TYR A 132 -4.72 -15.26 -9.89
C TYR A 132 -4.61 -16.54 -9.06
N ARG A 133 -5.49 -16.64 -8.08
CA ARG A 133 -5.68 -17.81 -7.22
C ARG A 133 -6.99 -18.49 -7.54
N THR A 134 -7.07 -19.78 -7.24
CA THR A 134 -8.27 -20.56 -7.46
C THR A 134 -8.74 -21.22 -6.18
N HIS A 135 -10.06 -21.29 -6.02
CA HIS A 135 -10.70 -22.10 -4.99
C HIS A 135 -11.80 -22.94 -5.62
N VAL A 136 -11.78 -24.23 -5.33
CA VAL A 136 -12.83 -25.15 -5.74
C VAL A 136 -13.75 -25.36 -4.56
N GLY A 137 -14.96 -24.86 -4.66
CA GLY A 137 -16.01 -25.04 -3.65
C GLY A 137 -16.45 -26.48 -3.53
N SER A 138 -17.13 -26.81 -2.45
CA SER A 138 -17.65 -28.17 -2.17
C SER A 138 -18.65 -28.70 -3.22
N ARG A 139 -19.22 -27.80 -4.03
CA ARG A 139 -20.14 -28.12 -5.14
C ARG A 139 -19.44 -28.24 -6.50
N GLY A 140 -18.09 -28.12 -6.53
CA GLY A 140 -17.29 -28.16 -7.76
C GLY A 140 -17.23 -26.84 -8.52
N ASP A 141 -17.83 -25.77 -8.01
CA ASP A 141 -17.69 -24.43 -8.54
C ASP A 141 -16.26 -23.90 -8.29
N THR A 142 -15.69 -23.25 -9.31
CA THR A 142 -14.35 -22.68 -9.20
C THR A 142 -14.45 -21.17 -9.18
N THR A 143 -13.92 -20.56 -8.13
CA THR A 143 -13.80 -19.10 -7.99
C THR A 143 -12.36 -18.68 -8.25
N PHE A 144 -12.20 -17.60 -9.00
CA PHE A 144 -10.91 -17.01 -9.29
C PHE A 144 -10.82 -15.64 -8.61
N TRP A 145 -9.67 -15.33 -8.03
CA TRP A 145 -9.42 -13.99 -7.47
C TRP A 145 -7.96 -13.61 -7.56
N ASP A 146 -7.71 -12.32 -7.65
CA ASP A 146 -6.37 -11.75 -7.51
C ASP A 146 -6.22 -11.00 -6.18
N ILE A 147 -4.99 -10.90 -5.69
CA ILE A 147 -4.64 -10.11 -4.50
C ILE A 147 -3.75 -8.96 -4.94
N GLN A 148 -4.02 -7.78 -4.41
CA GLN A 148 -3.33 -6.56 -4.77
C GLN A 148 -2.97 -5.76 -3.51
N ASN A 149 -1.78 -5.20 -3.51
CA ASN A 149 -1.41 -4.15 -2.59
C ASN A 149 -1.81 -2.82 -3.24
N SER A 150 -2.70 -2.08 -2.60
CA SER A 150 -3.35 -0.92 -3.20
C SER A 150 -3.33 0.28 -2.26
N ALA A 151 -3.38 1.47 -2.84
CA ALA A 151 -3.73 2.68 -2.13
C ALA A 151 -5.06 3.21 -2.67
N VAL A 152 -5.93 3.66 -1.78
CA VAL A 152 -7.21 4.26 -2.16
C VAL A 152 -7.35 5.64 -1.58
N GLN A 153 -8.03 6.53 -2.32
CA GLN A 153 -8.45 7.83 -1.84
C GLN A 153 -9.96 7.88 -1.73
N LEU A 154 -10.44 8.29 -0.55
CA LEU A 154 -11.84 8.62 -0.28
C LEU A 154 -12.00 10.13 -0.25
N THR A 155 -13.01 10.65 -0.92
CA THR A 155 -13.36 12.07 -0.98
C THR A 155 -14.83 12.25 -0.59
N SER A 156 -15.14 13.35 0.06
CA SER A 156 -16.51 13.66 0.48
C SER A 156 -17.45 13.81 -0.73
N GLY A 157 -18.61 13.21 -0.65
CA GLY A 157 -19.65 13.29 -1.68
C GLY A 157 -19.36 12.53 -2.98
N GLU A 158 -18.18 11.93 -3.13
CA GLU A 158 -17.86 11.13 -4.31
C GLU A 158 -18.31 9.68 -4.12
N GLN A 159 -19.02 9.15 -5.12
CA GLN A 159 -19.39 7.73 -5.12
C GLN A 159 -18.27 6.84 -5.66
N ASP A 160 -17.47 7.34 -6.57
CA ASP A 160 -16.30 6.67 -7.08
C ASP A 160 -15.09 6.91 -6.16
N TYR A 161 -14.24 5.92 -6.02
CA TYR A 161 -13.00 6.01 -5.29
C TYR A 161 -11.82 5.90 -6.26
N GLN A 162 -10.78 6.66 -5.97
CA GLN A 162 -9.53 6.53 -6.72
C GLN A 162 -8.72 5.37 -6.11
N VAL A 163 -8.24 4.48 -6.97
CA VAL A 163 -7.40 3.36 -6.56
C VAL A 163 -6.12 3.30 -7.38
N TYR A 164 -5.01 3.12 -6.68
CA TYR A 164 -3.71 2.86 -7.24
C TYR A 164 -3.29 1.44 -6.85
N PHE A 165 -2.93 0.62 -7.81
CA PHE A 165 -2.37 -0.70 -7.57
C PHE A 165 -0.84 -0.64 -7.61
N LYS A 166 -0.19 -1.26 -6.63
CA LYS A 166 1.27 -1.29 -6.57
C LYS A 166 1.85 -1.87 -7.85
N SER A 167 2.69 -1.09 -8.53
CA SER A 167 3.31 -1.48 -9.81
C SER A 167 4.64 -2.21 -9.66
N LYS A 168 5.33 -2.00 -8.52
CA LYS A 168 6.60 -2.68 -8.19
C LYS A 168 6.44 -3.49 -6.91
N LEU A 169 6.41 -4.80 -7.07
CA LEU A 169 6.28 -5.74 -5.95
C LEU A 169 7.62 -6.00 -5.30
N VAL A 170 7.58 -6.28 -3.99
CA VAL A 170 8.75 -6.64 -3.21
C VAL A 170 9.08 -8.12 -3.44
N PRO A 171 10.31 -8.46 -3.89
CA PRO A 171 10.72 -9.85 -4.03
C PRO A 171 10.69 -10.58 -2.67
N GLY A 172 10.12 -11.77 -2.66
CA GLY A 172 9.88 -12.61 -1.49
C GLY A 172 8.44 -12.48 -0.97
N PRO A 173 8.08 -11.42 -0.25
CA PRO A 173 6.73 -11.30 0.33
C PRO A 173 5.60 -11.15 -0.69
N GLU A 174 5.82 -10.39 -1.77
CA GLU A 174 4.75 -10.04 -2.73
C GLU A 174 4.92 -10.74 -4.08
N MET A 175 6.12 -11.16 -4.43
CA MET A 175 6.38 -11.93 -5.64
C MET A 175 7.54 -12.91 -5.43
N PHE A 176 7.39 -14.11 -5.95
CA PHE A 176 8.49 -15.06 -5.97
C PHE A 176 9.34 -14.83 -7.22
N PRO A 177 10.62 -14.41 -7.06
CA PRO A 177 11.49 -14.14 -8.20
C PRO A 177 11.87 -15.44 -8.91
N PHE A 178 12.00 -15.40 -10.24
CA PHE A 178 12.46 -16.54 -11.05
C PHE A 178 11.66 -17.84 -10.81
N LYS A 179 10.33 -17.76 -10.70
CA LYS A 179 9.43 -18.90 -10.46
C LYS A 179 9.77 -20.14 -11.31
N GLU A 180 10.06 -19.93 -12.58
CA GLU A 180 10.33 -20.99 -13.55
C GLU A 180 11.59 -21.82 -13.20
N PHE A 181 12.55 -21.21 -12.52
CA PHE A 181 13.81 -21.86 -12.13
C PHE A 181 13.81 -22.33 -10.67
N LEU A 182 13.09 -21.62 -9.80
CA LEU A 182 13.15 -21.80 -8.35
C LEU A 182 11.89 -22.45 -7.76
N PHE A 183 11.08 -23.12 -8.60
CA PHE A 183 9.82 -23.76 -8.19
C PHE A 183 9.98 -24.74 -7.02
N PHE A 184 11.13 -25.40 -6.90
CA PHE A 184 11.43 -26.34 -5.83
C PHE A 184 11.55 -25.69 -4.44
N LEU A 185 11.66 -24.37 -4.36
CA LEU A 185 11.71 -23.61 -3.12
C LEU A 185 10.31 -23.22 -2.59
N GLU A 186 9.25 -23.49 -3.31
CA GLU A 186 7.86 -23.19 -2.93
C GLU A 186 7.54 -23.59 -1.47
N PRO A 187 7.82 -24.84 -1.01
CA PRO A 187 7.50 -25.23 0.37
C PRO A 187 8.27 -24.46 1.45
N ILE A 188 9.43 -23.91 1.08
CA ILE A 188 10.27 -23.10 1.98
C ILE A 188 9.72 -21.68 2.03
N VAL A 189 9.34 -21.12 0.89
CA VAL A 189 8.77 -19.77 0.77
C VAL A 189 7.49 -19.66 1.58
N ASP A 190 6.59 -20.63 1.46
CA ASP A 190 5.33 -20.68 2.21
C ASP A 190 5.56 -20.74 3.72
N LYS A 191 6.54 -21.52 4.18
CA LYS A 191 6.91 -21.59 5.61
C LYS A 191 7.49 -20.30 6.15
N LEU A 192 8.14 -19.51 5.31
CA LEU A 192 8.74 -18.22 5.68
C LEU A 192 7.75 -17.05 5.56
N GLY A 193 6.48 -17.32 5.26
CA GLY A 193 5.45 -16.28 5.09
C GLY A 193 5.55 -15.51 3.79
N GLY A 194 6.29 -16.02 2.81
CA GLY A 194 6.31 -15.49 1.45
C GLY A 194 5.07 -15.90 0.65
N SER A 195 4.89 -15.31 -0.53
CA SER A 195 3.83 -15.68 -1.45
C SER A 195 4.40 -16.25 -2.74
N TYR A 196 4.27 -17.56 -2.94
CA TYR A 196 4.68 -18.18 -4.19
C TYR A 196 3.76 -17.79 -5.35
N GLU A 197 2.45 -17.69 -5.11
CA GLU A 197 1.49 -17.24 -6.12
C GLU A 197 1.66 -15.76 -6.46
N GLY A 198 2.13 -14.96 -5.49
CA GLY A 198 2.40 -13.54 -5.65
C GLY A 198 1.14 -12.66 -5.61
N HIS A 199 1.37 -11.36 -5.74
CA HIS A 199 0.33 -10.35 -5.90
C HIS A 199 0.22 -9.93 -7.37
N THR A 200 -0.95 -9.47 -7.76
CA THR A 200 -1.14 -8.80 -9.05
C THR A 200 -0.62 -7.36 -8.96
N LYS A 201 0.05 -6.90 -10.00
CA LYS A 201 0.55 -5.53 -10.12
C LYS A 201 -0.10 -4.84 -11.32
N GLN A 202 -0.16 -3.51 -11.29
CA GLN A 202 -0.49 -2.78 -12.51
C GLN A 202 0.72 -2.70 -13.46
N ALA A 203 0.47 -2.64 -14.76
CA ALA A 203 1.52 -2.65 -15.77
C ALA A 203 2.33 -1.36 -15.76
N GLU A 204 1.66 -0.21 -15.61
CA GLU A 204 2.27 1.11 -15.62
C GLU A 204 1.92 1.87 -14.34
N ARG A 205 2.78 2.82 -13.98
CA ARG A 205 2.50 3.72 -12.86
C ARG A 205 1.46 4.73 -13.32
N SER A 206 0.22 4.62 -12.84
CA SER A 206 -0.78 5.69 -13.00
C SER A 206 -0.44 6.86 -12.06
N VAL A 207 -0.57 8.08 -12.54
CA VAL A 207 -0.46 9.30 -11.77
C VAL A 207 -1.84 9.89 -11.60
#